data_da254e33359604abf5155fdb9b497efb
#
_entry.id   da254e33359604abf5155fdb9b497efb
#
_cell.length_a   1.000
_cell.length_b   1.000
_cell.length_c   1.000
_cell.angle_alpha   90.00
_cell.angle_beta   90.00
_cell.angle_gamma   90.00
#
_symmetry.space_group_name_H-M   'P 1'
#
loop_
_entity.id
_entity.type
_entity.pdbx_description
1 polymer ?
#
loop_
_entity_poly.entity_id
_entity_poly.type
_entity_poly.pdbx_seq_one_letter_code
_entity_poly.pdbx_strand_id
1 'polypeptide(L)'
;TLCYEDLLEPHPTQYDWPELSEETACILCYTSGTTGNPKGALYSHRSTVLHAFSVALSIDMSLKEGARILPVVPLFHVNAWGLPFAAPLKGASLVFPGAALDGASLFSLMENEQVSSAWGVPTVWLGLQGEIAKQGRKPTALNGIIVGGSSAPKSMIETFEKSGVTVCHAWGMTEMSPVGTHGILSREMMQLPFEEQLDIKVKHGRRVFGVDMKIVNEAGDRLPHDGEAVGELYVSGNTI
;
A
#
# COMPACT_ATOMS: atom_id res chain seq x y z
N THR A 1 24.21 19.98 -9.19
CA THR A 1 23.23 18.86 -9.23
C THR A 1 23.83 17.80 -10.13
N LEU A 2 23.86 16.54 -9.69
CA LEU A 2 24.28 15.41 -10.50
C LEU A 2 23.06 14.84 -11.21
N CYS A 3 23.22 14.46 -12.48
CA CYS A 3 22.19 13.72 -13.21
C CYS A 3 22.43 12.22 -13.03
N TYR A 4 21.40 11.48 -12.75
CA TYR A 4 21.50 10.03 -12.49
C TYR A 4 21.96 9.28 -13.76
N GLU A 5 21.43 9.64 -14.90
CA GLU A 5 21.76 9.05 -16.20
C GLU A 5 23.24 9.27 -16.55
N ASP A 6 23.76 10.48 -16.32
CA ASP A 6 25.18 10.82 -16.56
C ASP A 6 26.11 10.02 -15.64
N LEU A 7 25.62 9.66 -14.43
CA LEU A 7 26.38 8.80 -13.51
C LEU A 7 26.42 7.34 -13.97
N LEU A 8 25.38 6.87 -14.64
CA LEU A 8 25.29 5.48 -15.12
C LEU A 8 26.06 5.28 -16.44
N GLU A 9 26.08 6.27 -17.33
CA GLU A 9 26.66 6.18 -18.69
C GLU A 9 28.06 5.56 -18.74
N PRO A 10 29.02 5.92 -17.86
CA PRO A 10 30.39 5.38 -17.90
C PRO A 10 30.51 3.94 -17.37
N HIS A 11 29.43 3.35 -16.82
CA HIS A 11 29.45 2.03 -16.22
C HIS A 11 28.99 0.93 -17.18
N PRO A 12 29.53 -0.30 -17.04
CA PRO A 12 29.10 -1.43 -17.87
C PRO A 12 27.64 -1.81 -17.58
N THR A 13 26.99 -2.36 -18.61
CA THR A 13 25.60 -2.86 -18.48
C THR A 13 25.50 -4.22 -17.77
N GLN A 14 26.64 -4.85 -17.51
CA GLN A 14 26.73 -6.11 -16.77
C GLN A 14 27.47 -5.87 -15.45
N TYR A 15 26.98 -6.46 -14.39
CA TYR A 15 27.54 -6.36 -13.05
C TYR A 15 27.49 -7.74 -12.38
N ASP A 16 28.59 -8.17 -11.81
CA ASP A 16 28.67 -9.39 -11.03
C ASP A 16 28.13 -9.10 -9.63
N TRP A 17 26.88 -9.50 -9.39
CA TRP A 17 26.22 -9.28 -8.12
C TRP A 17 26.89 -10.12 -7.02
N PRO A 18 27.25 -9.53 -5.87
CA PRO A 18 27.82 -10.28 -4.76
C PRO A 18 26.79 -11.25 -4.17
N GLU A 19 27.24 -12.41 -3.76
CA GLU A 19 26.43 -13.29 -2.90
C GLU A 19 26.34 -12.69 -1.51
N LEU A 20 25.11 -12.37 -1.08
CA LEU A 20 24.84 -11.78 0.23
C LEU A 20 23.97 -12.72 1.05
N SER A 21 24.19 -12.71 2.38
CA SER A 21 23.22 -13.32 3.29
C SER A 21 21.87 -12.61 3.18
N GLU A 22 20.79 -13.35 3.18
CA GLU A 22 19.43 -12.79 3.18
C GLU A 22 19.12 -11.95 4.43
N GLU A 23 19.88 -12.14 5.52
CA GLU A 23 19.82 -11.33 6.74
C GLU A 23 20.54 -9.97 6.60
N THR A 24 21.31 -9.77 5.52
CA THR A 24 22.01 -8.50 5.29
C THR A 24 20.98 -7.37 5.17
N ALA A 25 21.28 -6.25 5.83
CA ALA A 25 20.49 -5.04 5.75
C ALA A 25 20.50 -4.46 4.33
N CYS A 26 19.35 -4.08 3.80
CA CYS A 26 19.23 -3.51 2.45
C CYS A 26 18.55 -2.14 2.43
N ILE A 27 17.69 -1.84 3.39
CA ILE A 27 16.90 -0.59 3.37
C ILE A 27 16.75 -0.06 4.80
N LEU A 28 16.87 1.26 4.96
CA LEU A 28 16.64 1.97 6.21
C LEU A 28 15.55 3.02 6.02
N CYS A 29 14.43 2.85 6.71
CA CYS A 29 13.32 3.80 6.73
C CYS A 29 13.17 4.43 8.11
N TYR A 30 13.07 5.75 8.17
CA TYR A 30 12.87 6.47 9.43
C TYR A 30 11.39 6.73 9.72
N THR A 31 11.02 6.61 10.99
CA THR A 31 9.74 7.10 11.52
C THR A 31 9.98 8.37 12.32
N SER A 32 8.98 9.26 12.38
CA SER A 32 9.06 10.50 13.17
C SER A 32 9.19 10.26 14.68
N GLY A 33 8.87 9.05 15.15
CA GLY A 33 8.81 8.71 16.57
C GLY A 33 7.74 9.52 17.32
N THR A 34 6.99 8.87 18.19
CA THR A 34 5.97 9.55 19.03
C THR A 34 6.58 10.17 20.28
N THR A 35 7.81 9.82 20.65
CA THR A 35 8.41 10.11 21.94
C THR A 35 9.84 10.64 21.87
N GLY A 36 10.28 11.29 20.78
CA GLY A 36 11.64 11.82 20.72
C GLY A 36 12.28 11.80 19.33
N ASN A 37 13.55 11.45 19.26
CA ASN A 37 14.29 11.43 18.00
C ASN A 37 13.72 10.41 17.00
N PRO A 38 13.84 10.67 15.69
CA PRO A 38 13.46 9.71 14.66
C PRO A 38 14.12 8.35 14.87
N LYS A 39 13.34 7.27 14.67
CA LYS A 39 13.81 5.89 14.78
C LYS A 39 13.92 5.28 13.39
N GLY A 40 15.00 4.55 13.14
CA GLY A 40 15.21 3.84 11.87
C GLY A 40 14.72 2.40 11.96
N ALA A 41 13.85 2.00 11.06
CA ALA A 41 13.50 0.60 10.82
C ALA A 41 14.42 0.07 9.71
N LEU A 42 15.19 -0.97 10.03
CA LEU A 42 16.18 -1.57 9.15
C LEU A 42 15.63 -2.86 8.55
N TYR A 43 15.44 -2.90 7.25
CA TYR A 43 14.94 -4.08 6.56
C TYR A 43 16.09 -4.92 6.02
N SER A 44 15.98 -6.24 6.14
CA SER A 44 16.87 -7.19 5.49
C SER A 44 16.37 -7.52 4.08
N HIS A 45 17.24 -8.14 3.26
CA HIS A 45 16.82 -8.72 1.97
C HIS A 45 15.68 -9.71 2.18
N ARG A 46 15.76 -10.58 3.22
CA ARG A 46 14.71 -11.54 3.57
C ARG A 46 13.37 -10.84 3.83
N SER A 47 13.31 -9.86 4.75
CA SER A 47 12.05 -9.20 5.10
C SER A 47 11.44 -8.48 3.89
N THR A 48 12.25 -7.85 3.06
CA THR A 48 11.81 -7.16 1.83
C THR A 48 11.21 -8.13 0.82
N VAL A 49 11.87 -9.27 0.56
CA VAL A 49 11.36 -10.29 -0.38
C VAL A 49 10.08 -10.93 0.15
N LEU A 50 10.05 -11.32 1.43
CA LEU A 50 8.85 -11.91 2.04
C LEU A 50 7.67 -10.94 2.04
N HIS A 51 7.93 -9.66 2.31
CA HIS A 51 6.89 -8.63 2.20
C HIS A 51 6.38 -8.50 0.76
N ALA A 52 7.26 -8.48 -0.24
CA ALA A 52 6.86 -8.42 -1.65
C ALA A 52 5.94 -9.60 -2.03
N PHE A 53 6.25 -10.82 -1.58
CA PHE A 53 5.38 -11.99 -1.75
C PHE A 53 4.03 -11.81 -1.03
N SER A 54 4.05 -11.35 0.23
CA SER A 54 2.83 -11.14 1.01
C SER A 54 1.89 -10.15 0.33
N VAL A 55 2.42 -9.02 -0.16
CA VAL A 55 1.65 -8.01 -0.89
C VAL A 55 1.13 -8.55 -2.22
N ALA A 56 1.99 -9.24 -3.00
CA ALA A 56 1.63 -9.82 -4.29
C ALA A 56 0.52 -10.88 -4.18
N LEU A 57 0.47 -11.64 -3.08
CA LEU A 57 -0.56 -12.64 -2.82
C LEU A 57 -1.85 -12.03 -2.26
N SER A 58 -1.73 -10.97 -1.45
CA SER A 58 -2.86 -10.43 -0.70
C SER A 58 -3.64 -9.36 -1.45
N ILE A 59 -2.98 -8.59 -2.35
CA ILE A 59 -3.56 -7.45 -3.07
C ILE A 59 -3.62 -7.74 -4.58
N ASP A 60 -4.09 -8.93 -4.92
CA ASP A 60 -4.16 -9.41 -6.32
C ASP A 60 -5.06 -8.55 -7.22
N MET A 61 -6.07 -7.86 -6.67
CA MET A 61 -6.90 -6.91 -7.43
C MET A 61 -6.08 -5.83 -8.15
N SER A 62 -4.92 -5.48 -7.63
CA SER A 62 -4.06 -4.41 -8.09
C SER A 62 -2.81 -4.93 -8.80
N LEU A 63 -2.23 -6.01 -8.28
CA LEU A 63 -0.94 -6.55 -8.70
C LEU A 63 -1.13 -7.78 -9.60
N LYS A 64 -1.23 -7.54 -10.90
CA LYS A 64 -1.32 -8.59 -11.93
C LYS A 64 -0.48 -8.23 -13.16
N GLU A 65 -0.16 -9.23 -13.95
CA GLU A 65 0.58 -9.04 -15.21
C GLU A 65 -0.10 -7.98 -16.10
N GLY A 66 0.70 -7.06 -16.62
CA GLY A 66 0.26 -5.96 -17.47
C GLY A 66 -0.47 -4.82 -16.73
N ALA A 67 -0.65 -4.91 -15.41
CA ALA A 67 -1.21 -3.79 -14.64
C ALA A 67 -0.26 -2.59 -14.67
N ARG A 68 -0.84 -1.39 -14.73
CA ARG A 68 -0.13 -0.12 -14.58
C ARG A 68 -0.53 0.51 -13.26
N ILE A 69 0.43 0.62 -12.35
CA ILE A 69 0.19 0.99 -10.95
C ILE A 69 0.83 2.34 -10.68
N LEU A 70 0.05 3.24 -10.10
CA LEU A 70 0.50 4.58 -9.70
C LEU A 70 0.75 4.64 -8.19
N PRO A 71 2.01 4.59 -7.73
CA PRO A 71 2.36 4.88 -6.34
C PRO A 71 2.33 6.40 -6.12
N VAL A 72 1.27 6.92 -5.52
CA VAL A 72 1.23 8.32 -5.08
C VAL A 72 1.99 8.49 -3.76
N VAL A 73 2.23 7.38 -3.06
CA VAL A 73 3.10 7.33 -1.88
C VAL A 73 4.56 7.45 -2.26
N PRO A 74 5.37 8.27 -1.54
CA PRO A 74 6.77 8.50 -1.89
C PRO A 74 7.65 7.25 -1.74
N LEU A 75 8.64 7.09 -2.62
CA LEU A 75 9.63 6.01 -2.53
C LEU A 75 10.45 6.06 -1.23
N PHE A 76 10.72 7.26 -0.70
CA PHE A 76 11.47 7.44 0.55
C PHE A 76 10.66 7.11 1.81
N HIS A 77 9.33 6.95 1.72
CA HIS A 77 8.48 6.55 2.83
C HIS A 77 8.06 5.09 2.68
N VAL A 78 8.67 4.24 3.49
CA VAL A 78 8.47 2.76 3.46
C VAL A 78 8.44 2.18 2.05
N ASN A 79 9.33 2.71 1.18
CA ASN A 79 9.52 2.26 -0.20
C ASN A 79 8.22 2.21 -1.01
N ALA A 80 7.42 3.28 -0.95
CA ALA A 80 6.09 3.31 -1.57
C ALA A 80 5.29 2.03 -1.27
N TRP A 81 5.30 1.61 -0.01
CA TRP A 81 4.60 0.43 0.51
C TRP A 81 5.02 -0.89 -0.14
N GLY A 82 6.30 -0.97 -0.54
CA GLY A 82 6.89 -2.18 -1.13
C GLY A 82 6.56 -2.40 -2.60
N LEU A 83 5.87 -1.46 -3.26
CA LEU A 83 5.50 -1.55 -4.67
C LEU A 83 6.69 -1.76 -5.63
N PRO A 84 7.87 -1.12 -5.45
CA PRO A 84 9.02 -1.34 -6.33
C PRO A 84 9.50 -2.79 -6.38
N PHE A 85 9.18 -3.59 -5.36
CA PHE A 85 9.53 -5.00 -5.28
C PHE A 85 8.37 -5.91 -5.72
N ALA A 86 7.14 -5.59 -5.28
CA ALA A 86 5.97 -6.40 -5.55
C ALA A 86 5.47 -6.27 -7.01
N ALA A 87 5.57 -5.08 -7.62
CA ALA A 87 5.08 -4.87 -8.98
C ALA A 87 5.89 -5.64 -10.03
N PRO A 88 7.24 -5.59 -10.06
CA PRO A 88 8.03 -6.39 -10.98
C PRO A 88 7.83 -7.90 -10.80
N LEU A 89 7.68 -8.36 -9.55
CA LEU A 89 7.42 -9.77 -9.23
C LEU A 89 6.14 -10.29 -9.91
N LYS A 90 5.15 -9.43 -10.14
CA LYS A 90 3.87 -9.77 -10.78
C LYS A 90 3.81 -9.36 -12.26
N GLY A 91 4.90 -8.84 -12.85
CA GLY A 91 4.89 -8.34 -14.23
C GLY A 91 4.07 -7.07 -14.41
N ALA A 92 3.89 -6.28 -13.36
CA ALA A 92 3.22 -4.99 -13.40
C ALA A 92 4.22 -3.84 -13.61
N SER A 93 3.77 -2.75 -14.24
CA SER A 93 4.56 -1.54 -14.45
C SER A 93 4.21 -0.47 -13.43
N LEU A 94 5.19 0.34 -13.05
CA LEU A 94 4.98 1.51 -12.20
C LEU A 94 4.93 2.78 -13.03
N VAL A 95 3.97 3.65 -12.71
CA VAL A 95 3.80 5.00 -13.28
C VAL A 95 4.04 6.00 -12.16
N PHE A 96 5.04 6.86 -12.28
CA PHE A 96 5.38 7.81 -11.22
C PHE A 96 4.77 9.18 -11.47
N PRO A 97 4.12 9.80 -10.45
CA PRO A 97 3.35 11.04 -10.64
C PRO A 97 4.22 12.31 -10.75
N GLY A 98 5.51 12.22 -10.47
CA GLY A 98 6.34 13.42 -10.32
C GLY A 98 5.90 14.28 -9.12
N ALA A 99 6.01 15.60 -9.23
CA ALA A 99 5.72 16.53 -8.15
C ALA A 99 4.24 16.96 -8.06
N ALA A 100 3.46 16.83 -9.13
CA ALA A 100 2.07 17.29 -9.19
C ALA A 100 1.12 16.19 -8.70
N LEU A 101 0.62 16.33 -7.48
CA LEU A 101 -0.25 15.36 -6.80
C LEU A 101 -1.69 15.86 -6.60
N ASP A 102 -2.05 16.96 -7.25
CA ASP A 102 -3.44 17.45 -7.24
C ASP A 102 -4.37 16.56 -8.09
N GLY A 103 -5.68 16.66 -7.85
CA GLY A 103 -6.66 15.79 -8.49
C GLY A 103 -6.66 15.85 -10.01
N ALA A 104 -6.47 17.02 -10.61
CA ALA A 104 -6.47 17.21 -12.06
C ALA A 104 -5.22 16.59 -12.71
N SER A 105 -4.05 16.81 -12.12
CA SER A 105 -2.78 16.24 -12.58
C SER A 105 -2.81 14.73 -12.49
N LEU A 106 -3.27 14.17 -11.37
CA LEU A 106 -3.41 12.72 -11.19
C LEU A 106 -4.42 12.11 -12.15
N PHE A 107 -5.57 12.76 -12.34
CA PHE A 107 -6.58 12.30 -13.30
C PHE A 107 -6.00 12.22 -14.71
N SER A 108 -5.33 13.28 -15.16
CA SER A 108 -4.71 13.35 -16.49
C SER A 108 -3.62 12.29 -16.67
N LEU A 109 -2.77 12.10 -15.67
CA LEU A 109 -1.73 11.07 -15.70
C LEU A 109 -2.35 9.67 -15.76
N MET A 110 -3.36 9.39 -14.92
CA MET A 110 -4.05 8.10 -14.92
C MET A 110 -4.72 7.79 -16.26
N GLU A 111 -5.30 8.81 -16.90
CA GLU A 111 -5.91 8.67 -18.22
C GLU A 111 -4.87 8.43 -19.31
N ASN A 112 -3.83 9.23 -19.38
CA ASN A 112 -2.80 9.15 -20.42
C ASN A 112 -1.98 7.86 -20.32
N GLU A 113 -1.65 7.44 -19.11
CA GLU A 113 -0.85 6.24 -18.85
C GLU A 113 -1.70 4.98 -18.65
N GLN A 114 -3.01 5.08 -18.79
CA GLN A 114 -3.95 3.95 -18.62
C GLN A 114 -3.71 3.21 -17.29
N VAL A 115 -3.60 3.98 -16.20
CA VAL A 115 -3.38 3.45 -14.86
C VAL A 115 -4.57 2.61 -14.41
N SER A 116 -4.32 1.36 -14.09
CA SER A 116 -5.36 0.42 -13.66
C SER A 116 -5.59 0.42 -12.15
N SER A 117 -4.57 0.77 -11.38
CA SER A 117 -4.64 0.85 -9.91
C SER A 117 -3.72 1.94 -9.37
N ALA A 118 -4.09 2.54 -8.24
CA ALA A 118 -3.27 3.57 -7.60
C ALA A 118 -3.26 3.43 -6.08
N TRP A 119 -2.12 3.77 -5.46
CA TRP A 119 -1.85 3.57 -4.04
C TRP A 119 -1.53 4.90 -3.37
N GLY A 120 -2.27 5.25 -2.33
CA GLY A 120 -2.11 6.55 -1.69
C GLY A 120 -2.89 6.73 -0.39
N VAL A 121 -2.76 7.93 0.15
CA VAL A 121 -3.41 8.34 1.40
C VAL A 121 -4.77 9.02 1.13
N PRO A 122 -5.70 9.05 2.11
CA PRO A 122 -7.05 9.60 1.91
C PRO A 122 -7.09 11.02 1.34
N THR A 123 -6.17 11.90 1.74
CA THR A 123 -6.14 13.29 1.26
C THR A 123 -5.94 13.40 -0.26
N VAL A 124 -5.12 12.53 -0.83
CA VAL A 124 -4.91 12.43 -2.29
C VAL A 124 -6.20 11.99 -2.98
N TRP A 125 -6.85 10.99 -2.42
CA TRP A 125 -8.09 10.44 -2.99
C TRP A 125 -9.26 11.39 -2.95
N LEU A 126 -9.36 12.23 -1.92
CA LEU A 126 -10.36 13.30 -1.87
C LEU A 126 -10.13 14.33 -3.01
N GLY A 127 -8.87 14.67 -3.31
CA GLY A 127 -8.54 15.51 -4.47
C GLY A 127 -8.97 14.88 -5.80
N LEU A 128 -8.68 13.59 -5.99
CA LEU A 128 -9.10 12.84 -7.17
C LEU A 128 -10.63 12.72 -7.29
N GLN A 129 -11.35 12.50 -6.17
CA GLN A 129 -12.82 12.50 -6.16
C GLN A 129 -13.41 13.82 -6.66
N GLY A 130 -12.84 14.94 -6.20
CA GLY A 130 -13.26 16.26 -6.67
C GLY A 130 -13.08 16.42 -8.17
N GLU A 131 -12.02 15.88 -8.74
CA GLU A 131 -11.80 15.94 -10.19
C GLU A 131 -12.71 14.97 -10.96
N ILE A 132 -12.91 13.74 -10.46
CA ILE A 132 -13.88 12.77 -11.02
C ILE A 132 -15.28 13.39 -11.09
N ALA A 133 -15.71 14.11 -10.05
CA ALA A 133 -16.99 14.80 -10.03
C ALA A 133 -17.09 15.90 -11.11
N LYS A 134 -16.03 16.69 -11.30
CA LYS A 134 -15.97 17.72 -12.36
C LYS A 134 -16.01 17.11 -13.77
N GLN A 135 -15.28 16.01 -13.98
CA GLN A 135 -15.21 15.32 -15.27
C GLN A 135 -16.48 14.49 -15.57
N GLY A 136 -17.30 14.19 -14.56
CA GLY A 136 -18.47 13.33 -14.67
C GLY A 136 -18.14 11.85 -14.94
N ARG A 137 -16.86 11.46 -14.84
CA ARG A 137 -16.38 10.09 -15.04
C ARG A 137 -15.07 9.83 -14.29
N LYS A 138 -14.75 8.58 -14.03
CA LYS A 138 -13.43 8.17 -13.56
C LYS A 138 -12.40 8.08 -14.70
N PRO A 139 -11.10 8.03 -14.44
CA PRO A 139 -10.09 7.63 -15.43
C PRO A 139 -10.45 6.26 -16.03
N THR A 140 -10.33 6.13 -17.34
CA THR A 140 -10.91 5.01 -18.10
C THR A 140 -10.44 3.64 -17.60
N ALA A 141 -9.16 3.48 -17.36
CA ALA A 141 -8.57 2.20 -16.95
C ALA A 141 -8.59 1.97 -15.43
N LEU A 142 -8.88 3.00 -14.61
CA LEU A 142 -8.81 2.90 -13.14
C LEU A 142 -9.89 1.96 -12.61
N ASN A 143 -9.47 0.82 -12.03
CA ASN A 143 -10.35 -0.19 -11.48
C ASN A 143 -10.31 -0.29 -9.96
N GLY A 144 -9.22 0.19 -9.33
CA GLY A 144 -9.09 0.10 -7.89
C GLY A 144 -8.07 1.08 -7.31
N ILE A 145 -8.27 1.40 -6.05
CA ILE A 145 -7.33 2.16 -5.25
C ILE A 145 -7.04 1.44 -3.93
N ILE A 146 -5.79 1.58 -3.48
CA ILE A 146 -5.39 1.18 -2.15
C ILE A 146 -5.28 2.44 -1.29
N VAL A 147 -5.91 2.40 -0.14
CA VAL A 147 -5.94 3.50 0.83
C VAL A 147 -5.26 3.04 2.11
N GLY A 148 -4.30 3.79 2.58
CA GLY A 148 -3.58 3.50 3.83
C GLY A 148 -2.97 4.75 4.44
N GLY A 149 -2.17 4.59 5.49
CA GLY A 149 -1.51 5.68 6.19
C GLY A 149 -2.40 6.46 7.17
N SER A 150 -3.71 6.48 6.97
CA SER A 150 -4.73 6.96 7.92
C SER A 150 -6.09 6.36 7.60
N SER A 151 -7.06 6.52 8.50
CA SER A 151 -8.42 6.01 8.33
C SER A 151 -9.11 6.62 7.11
N ALA A 152 -9.73 5.79 6.30
CA ALA A 152 -10.53 6.20 5.15
C ALA A 152 -11.97 6.52 5.57
N PRO A 153 -12.50 7.73 5.27
CA PRO A 153 -13.90 8.04 5.53
C PRO A 153 -14.85 7.12 4.75
N LYS A 154 -15.93 6.64 5.39
CA LYS A 154 -16.95 5.79 4.74
C LYS A 154 -17.48 6.44 3.46
N SER A 155 -17.76 7.74 3.50
CA SER A 155 -18.27 8.51 2.34
C SER A 155 -17.29 8.53 1.16
N MET A 156 -15.96 8.54 1.43
CA MET A 156 -14.95 8.46 0.38
C MET A 156 -14.98 7.07 -0.28
N ILE A 157 -15.02 6.02 0.52
CA ILE A 157 -15.09 4.63 0.02
C ILE A 157 -16.36 4.47 -0.82
N GLU A 158 -17.52 4.88 -0.30
CA GLU A 158 -18.81 4.82 -0.99
C GLU A 158 -18.78 5.51 -2.36
N THR A 159 -18.20 6.71 -2.44
CA THR A 159 -18.13 7.48 -3.68
C THR A 159 -17.29 6.77 -4.75
N PHE A 160 -16.14 6.21 -4.38
CA PHE A 160 -15.32 5.44 -5.32
C PHE A 160 -16.01 4.15 -5.77
N GLU A 161 -16.59 3.39 -4.85
CA GLU A 161 -17.32 2.15 -5.17
C GLU A 161 -18.49 2.43 -6.13
N LYS A 162 -19.27 3.48 -5.88
CA LYS A 162 -20.36 3.92 -6.78
C LYS A 162 -19.86 4.36 -8.15
N SER A 163 -18.63 4.84 -8.26
CA SER A 163 -18.01 5.19 -9.54
C SER A 163 -17.35 4.00 -10.25
N GLY A 164 -17.46 2.80 -9.70
CA GLY A 164 -16.85 1.58 -10.25
C GLY A 164 -15.35 1.48 -10.01
N VAL A 165 -14.85 2.10 -8.93
CA VAL A 165 -13.46 1.97 -8.46
C VAL A 165 -13.47 1.24 -7.13
N THR A 166 -12.94 0.02 -7.11
CA THR A 166 -12.86 -0.78 -5.88
C THR A 166 -11.86 -0.18 -4.90
N VAL A 167 -12.26 -0.03 -3.65
CA VAL A 167 -11.40 0.46 -2.57
C VAL A 167 -10.92 -0.70 -1.70
N CYS A 168 -9.61 -0.79 -1.54
CA CYS A 168 -8.98 -1.63 -0.53
C CYS A 168 -8.38 -0.74 0.56
N HIS A 169 -8.95 -0.79 1.77
CA HIS A 169 -8.41 -0.11 2.94
C HIS A 169 -7.36 -0.99 3.58
N ALA A 170 -6.11 -0.51 3.65
CA ALA A 170 -4.98 -1.26 4.18
C ALA A 170 -4.41 -0.57 5.42
N TRP A 171 -3.80 -1.35 6.29
CA TRP A 171 -3.08 -0.86 7.45
C TRP A 171 -1.70 -1.49 7.55
N GLY A 172 -0.76 -0.73 8.09
CA GLY A 172 0.59 -1.17 8.37
C GLY A 172 1.41 -0.12 9.08
N MET A 173 2.65 -0.45 9.36
CA MET A 173 3.62 0.39 10.05
C MET A 173 4.97 0.27 9.37
N THR A 174 5.83 1.28 9.53
CA THR A 174 7.21 1.23 9.00
C THR A 174 7.95 -0.01 9.51
N GLU A 175 7.73 -0.38 10.76
CA GLU A 175 8.31 -1.56 11.40
C GLU A 175 7.82 -2.91 10.85
N MET A 176 6.83 -2.90 9.92
CA MET A 176 6.21 -4.08 9.32
C MET A 176 6.49 -4.25 7.82
N SER A 177 7.36 -3.44 7.24
CA SER A 177 7.86 -3.46 5.85
C SER A 177 6.90 -3.05 4.71
N PRO A 178 5.75 -2.35 4.80
CA PRO A 178 4.97 -1.95 5.96
C PRO A 178 3.63 -2.69 6.12
N VAL A 179 3.13 -3.46 5.12
CA VAL A 179 1.71 -3.90 5.06
C VAL A 179 1.41 -5.00 6.08
N GLY A 180 0.47 -4.71 6.97
CA GLY A 180 0.00 -5.66 7.99
C GLY A 180 -1.36 -6.27 7.68
N THR A 181 -2.30 -5.46 7.15
CA THR A 181 -3.65 -5.93 6.80
C THR A 181 -4.15 -5.34 5.49
N HIS A 182 -5.16 -5.98 4.90
CA HIS A 182 -5.87 -5.51 3.72
C HIS A 182 -7.38 -5.78 3.81
N GLY A 183 -8.19 -4.84 3.32
CA GLY A 183 -9.65 -4.84 3.38
C GLY A 183 -10.35 -5.34 2.11
N ILE A 184 -9.81 -6.35 1.43
CA ILE A 184 -10.48 -6.96 0.27
C ILE A 184 -11.60 -7.88 0.77
N LEU A 185 -12.81 -7.71 0.22
CA LEU A 185 -13.97 -8.52 0.57
C LEU A 185 -13.81 -9.96 0.04
N SER A 186 -14.26 -10.94 0.84
CA SER A 186 -14.42 -12.32 0.39
C SER A 186 -15.61 -12.43 -0.59
N ARG A 187 -15.73 -13.59 -1.26
CA ARG A 187 -16.87 -13.84 -2.14
C ARG A 187 -18.22 -13.79 -1.41
N GLU A 188 -18.26 -14.27 -0.17
CA GLU A 188 -19.44 -14.22 0.68
C GLU A 188 -19.78 -12.78 1.06
N MET A 189 -18.78 -11.98 1.46
CA MET A 189 -18.97 -10.56 1.80
C MET A 189 -19.45 -9.74 0.60
N MET A 190 -19.05 -10.08 -0.61
CA MET A 190 -19.54 -9.41 -1.84
C MET A 190 -21.02 -9.70 -2.14
N GLN A 191 -21.65 -10.69 -1.50
CA GLN A 191 -23.08 -10.98 -1.62
C GLN A 191 -23.94 -10.19 -0.61
N LEU A 192 -23.31 -9.52 0.34
CA LEU A 192 -24.02 -8.69 1.34
C LEU A 192 -24.62 -7.43 0.70
N PRO A 193 -25.63 -6.82 1.29
CA PRO A 193 -26.11 -5.50 0.91
C PRO A 193 -24.96 -4.48 0.87
N PHE A 194 -25.04 -3.52 -0.04
CA PHE A 194 -23.96 -2.55 -0.29
C PHE A 194 -23.54 -1.79 0.98
N GLU A 195 -24.50 -1.40 1.83
CA GLU A 195 -24.21 -0.73 3.10
C GLU A 195 -23.39 -1.61 4.07
N GLU A 196 -23.70 -2.89 4.15
CA GLU A 196 -22.93 -3.85 4.96
C GLU A 196 -21.51 -4.04 4.41
N GLN A 197 -21.35 -4.08 3.07
CA GLN A 197 -20.04 -4.09 2.45
C GLN A 197 -19.22 -2.85 2.82
N LEU A 198 -19.83 -1.67 2.84
CA LEU A 198 -19.18 -0.42 3.26
C LEU A 198 -18.75 -0.49 4.73
N ASP A 199 -19.58 -1.02 5.63
CA ASP A 199 -19.26 -1.18 7.05
C ASP A 199 -18.08 -2.15 7.29
N ILE A 200 -17.88 -3.11 6.38
CA ILE A 200 -16.69 -3.96 6.38
C ILE A 200 -15.48 -3.22 5.82
N LYS A 201 -15.64 -2.49 4.72
CA LYS A 201 -14.55 -1.78 4.02
C LYS A 201 -13.94 -0.61 4.81
N VAL A 202 -14.67 -0.01 5.75
CA VAL A 202 -14.10 1.00 6.66
C VAL A 202 -13.12 0.41 7.67
N LYS A 203 -13.19 -0.89 7.91
CA LYS A 203 -12.24 -1.62 8.74
C LYS A 203 -10.96 -1.92 7.94
N HIS A 204 -9.85 -2.18 8.66
CA HIS A 204 -8.57 -2.45 8.00
C HIS A 204 -8.42 -3.90 7.49
N GLY A 205 -9.50 -4.67 7.54
CA GLY A 205 -9.58 -6.01 6.98
C GLY A 205 -8.84 -7.08 7.76
N ARG A 206 -8.21 -8.01 7.04
CA ARG A 206 -7.53 -9.16 7.59
C ARG A 206 -6.01 -9.06 7.41
N ARG A 207 -5.27 -9.72 8.31
CA ARG A 207 -3.81 -9.80 8.23
C ARG A 207 -3.33 -10.41 6.91
N VAL A 208 -2.19 -9.93 6.42
CA VAL A 208 -1.51 -10.52 5.27
C VAL A 208 -0.77 -11.81 5.68
N PHE A 209 -0.37 -12.61 4.70
CA PHE A 209 0.44 -13.80 4.95
C PHE A 209 1.75 -13.45 5.68
N GLY A 210 2.11 -14.27 6.68
CA GLY A 210 3.36 -14.09 7.43
C GLY A 210 3.29 -13.10 8.58
N VAL A 211 2.13 -12.45 8.80
CA VAL A 211 1.90 -11.54 9.94
C VAL A 211 0.94 -12.17 10.93
N ASP A 212 1.35 -12.23 12.20
CA ASP A 212 0.50 -12.59 13.33
C ASP A 212 0.13 -11.36 14.14
N MET A 213 -1.11 -11.37 14.68
CA MET A 213 -1.66 -10.27 15.46
C MET A 213 -2.39 -10.78 16.69
N LYS A 214 -2.24 -10.07 17.80
CA LYS A 214 -3.04 -10.26 19.01
C LYS A 214 -3.32 -8.93 19.67
N ILE A 215 -4.42 -8.84 20.39
CA ILE A 215 -4.66 -7.74 21.32
C ILE A 215 -4.48 -8.25 22.75
N VAL A 216 -3.94 -7.39 23.62
CA VAL A 216 -3.69 -7.70 25.02
C VAL A 216 -4.23 -6.59 25.93
N ASN A 217 -4.60 -6.95 27.15
CA ASN A 217 -4.95 -6.00 28.21
C ASN A 217 -3.68 -5.39 28.84
N GLU A 218 -3.85 -4.49 29.80
CA GLU A 218 -2.75 -3.84 30.54
C GLU A 218 -1.86 -4.84 31.31
N ALA A 219 -2.37 -6.02 31.67
CA ALA A 219 -1.61 -7.09 32.32
C ALA A 219 -0.83 -7.96 31.33
N GLY A 220 -1.01 -7.77 30.03
CA GLY A 220 -0.38 -8.56 28.96
C GLY A 220 -1.15 -9.82 28.57
N ASP A 221 -2.33 -10.05 29.15
CA ASP A 221 -3.17 -11.20 28.81
C ASP A 221 -3.85 -11.01 27.45
N ARG A 222 -3.87 -12.07 26.66
CA ARG A 222 -4.51 -12.06 25.35
C ARG A 222 -6.03 -11.88 25.48
N LEU A 223 -6.56 -10.89 24.77
CA LEU A 223 -8.00 -10.64 24.66
C LEU A 223 -8.62 -11.42 23.49
N PRO A 224 -9.95 -11.70 23.55
CA PRO A 224 -10.67 -12.33 22.45
C PRO A 224 -10.71 -11.40 21.22
N HIS A 225 -10.75 -12.01 20.03
CA HIS A 225 -10.89 -11.29 18.77
C HIS A 225 -12.35 -11.34 18.31
N ASP A 226 -13.22 -10.70 19.07
CA ASP A 226 -14.69 -10.71 18.95
C ASP A 226 -15.28 -9.43 18.32
N GLY A 227 -14.43 -8.42 18.09
CA GLY A 227 -14.85 -7.11 17.58
C GLY A 227 -15.36 -6.15 18.69
N GLU A 228 -15.34 -6.55 19.94
CA GLU A 228 -15.79 -5.77 21.12
C GLU A 228 -14.61 -5.45 22.05
N ALA A 229 -13.74 -6.43 22.30
CA ALA A 229 -12.60 -6.28 23.19
C ALA A 229 -11.61 -5.25 22.65
N VAL A 230 -11.19 -4.30 23.50
CA VAL A 230 -10.22 -3.24 23.19
C VAL A 230 -8.95 -3.47 23.98
N GLY A 231 -7.79 -3.40 23.32
CA GLY A 231 -6.49 -3.59 23.94
C GLY A 231 -5.34 -3.09 23.08
N GLU A 232 -4.12 -3.26 23.57
CA GLU A 232 -2.91 -2.97 22.81
C GLU A 232 -2.71 -4.01 21.71
N LEU A 233 -2.43 -3.53 20.49
CA LEU A 233 -2.14 -4.40 19.34
C LEU A 233 -0.67 -4.81 19.33
N TYR A 234 -0.43 -6.11 19.38
CA TYR A 234 0.88 -6.72 19.18
C TYR A 234 0.93 -7.42 17.82
N VAL A 235 2.01 -7.19 17.13
CA VAL A 235 2.28 -7.80 15.81
C VAL A 235 3.60 -8.56 15.84
N SER A 236 3.67 -9.66 15.08
CA SER A 236 4.88 -10.44 14.89
C SER A 236 4.89 -11.09 13.52
N GLY A 237 6.06 -11.41 13.00
CA GLY A 237 6.19 -12.07 11.71
C GLY A 237 7.56 -11.90 11.07
N ASN A 238 7.77 -12.58 9.94
CA ASN A 238 9.06 -12.59 9.26
C ASN A 238 9.35 -11.30 8.45
N THR A 239 8.42 -10.36 8.45
CA THR A 239 8.54 -9.04 7.80
C THR A 239 8.62 -7.90 8.81
N ILE A 240 8.71 -8.23 10.11
CA ILE A 240 8.66 -7.30 11.24
C ILE A 240 9.99 -7.27 11.96
#